data_a2934989eca8836054d70f251112314b
#
_entry.id   a2934989eca8836054d70f251112314b
#
_cell.length_a   1.000
_cell.length_b   1.000
_cell.length_c   1.000
_cell.angle_alpha   90.00
_cell.angle_beta   90.00
_cell.angle_gamma   90.00
#
_symmetry.space_group_name_H-M   'P 1'
#
loop_
_entity.id
_entity.type
_entity.pdbx_description
1 polymer ?
#
loop_
_entity_poly.entity_id
_entity_poly.type
_entity_poly.pdbx_seq_one_letter_code
_entity_poly.pdbx_strand_id
1 'polypeptide(L)'
;MKRILLSAVLLLACGAVQAQFNIRVYNMSEVLKAKPIDKVLFTAQYDLSFVGDTAHEDKHIDETMMLKVGSKSSLFYSYARFRMDSLIEMDKATGASQEIIQEHMKQGTSQVNYQIFKNYPEGKLTQLEPIAASNFRSEEKTEIPVWELHPDTATFLAYTCYRA
;
A
#
# COMPACT_ATOMS: atom_id res chain seq x y z
N MET A 1 22.06 53.25 14.37
CA MET A 1 22.79 52.31 13.54
C MET A 1 22.82 50.89 14.14
N LYS A 2 22.95 50.65 15.44
CA LYS A 2 22.97 49.30 16.06
C LYS A 2 21.66 48.51 15.92
N ARG A 3 20.50 49.17 15.83
CA ARG A 3 19.16 48.49 15.71
C ARG A 3 18.88 47.96 14.31
N ILE A 4 19.43 48.52 13.26
CA ILE A 4 19.26 48.10 11.88
C ILE A 4 20.09 46.84 11.57
N LEU A 5 21.25 46.71 12.20
CA LEU A 5 22.10 45.53 12.09
C LEU A 5 21.46 44.26 12.71
N LEU A 6 20.73 44.44 13.83
CA LEU A 6 20.04 43.31 14.48
C LEU A 6 18.90 42.76 13.64
N SER A 7 18.16 43.61 12.93
CA SER A 7 17.08 43.24 12.06
C SER A 7 17.55 42.52 10.79
N ALA A 8 18.70 42.88 10.26
CA ALA A 8 19.30 42.24 9.09
C ALA A 8 19.83 40.82 9.41
N VAL A 9 20.34 40.62 10.63
CA VAL A 9 20.81 39.29 11.07
C VAL A 9 19.63 38.34 11.32
N LEU A 10 18.48 38.86 11.82
CA LEU A 10 17.28 38.03 12.02
C LEU A 10 16.62 37.60 10.70
N LEU A 11 16.69 38.44 9.65
CA LEU A 11 16.16 38.11 8.32
C LEU A 11 17.04 37.07 7.58
N LEU A 12 18.34 37.05 7.82
CA LEU A 12 19.24 36.06 7.25
C LEU A 12 19.12 34.68 7.93
N ALA A 13 18.66 34.62 9.18
CA ALA A 13 18.44 33.36 9.88
C ALA A 13 17.16 32.63 9.45
N CYS A 14 16.16 33.34 8.89
CA CYS A 14 14.94 32.70 8.37
C CYS A 14 15.08 32.08 6.98
N GLY A 15 16.18 32.32 6.26
CA GLY A 15 16.39 31.83 4.89
C GLY A 15 16.96 30.41 4.76
N ALA A 16 17.27 29.72 5.86
CA ALA A 16 18.00 28.46 5.82
C ALA A 16 17.19 27.23 6.27
N VAL A 17 15.86 27.31 6.33
CA VAL A 17 15.05 26.10 6.43
C VAL A 17 14.85 25.54 5.03
N GLN A 18 15.87 24.93 4.48
CA GLN A 18 15.73 24.01 3.38
C GLN A 18 15.03 22.78 3.94
N ALA A 19 13.74 22.63 3.64
CA ALA A 19 13.05 21.39 3.83
C ALA A 19 13.77 20.33 2.96
N GLN A 20 14.67 19.57 3.56
CA GLN A 20 15.27 18.41 2.92
C GLN A 20 14.15 17.39 2.78
N PHE A 21 13.53 17.36 1.62
CA PHE A 21 12.66 16.25 1.20
C PHE A 21 13.57 15.04 1.01
N ASN A 22 13.78 14.26 2.07
CA ASN A 22 14.44 12.98 1.96
C ASN A 22 13.45 12.02 1.26
N ILE A 23 13.54 11.95 -0.05
CA ILE A 23 12.97 10.83 -0.81
C ILE A 23 13.72 9.60 -0.31
N ARG A 24 13.07 8.78 0.52
CA ARG A 24 13.60 7.46 0.83
C ARG A 24 13.61 6.67 -0.47
N VAL A 25 14.76 6.59 -1.09
CA VAL A 25 15.03 5.57 -2.10
C VAL A 25 14.86 4.24 -1.37
N TYR A 26 13.84 3.48 -1.73
CA TYR A 26 13.68 2.10 -1.25
C TYR A 26 15.02 1.39 -1.46
N ASN A 27 15.58 0.85 -0.39
CA ASN A 27 16.84 0.14 -0.49
C ASN A 27 16.58 -1.16 -1.25
N MET A 28 16.84 -1.13 -2.54
CA MET A 28 16.59 -2.19 -3.52
C MET A 28 17.17 -3.54 -3.04
N SER A 29 18.24 -3.51 -2.24
CA SER A 29 18.88 -4.71 -1.71
C SER A 29 18.04 -5.44 -0.66
N GLU A 30 17.12 -4.77 0.03
CA GLU A 30 16.22 -5.39 1.01
C GLU A 30 15.03 -6.09 0.32
N VAL A 31 14.53 -5.50 -0.77
CA VAL A 31 13.45 -6.11 -1.57
C VAL A 31 13.92 -7.41 -2.23
N LEU A 32 15.18 -7.47 -2.68
CA LEU A 32 15.78 -8.68 -3.26
C LEU A 32 16.00 -9.82 -2.26
N LYS A 33 15.96 -9.53 -0.95
CA LYS A 33 16.11 -10.53 0.13
C LYS A 33 14.77 -11.02 0.66
N ALA A 34 13.66 -10.55 0.12
CA ALA A 34 12.33 -10.96 0.55
C ALA A 34 12.15 -12.47 0.33
N LYS A 35 11.82 -13.18 1.40
CA LYS A 35 11.49 -14.60 1.32
C LYS A 35 10.02 -14.75 0.91
N PRO A 36 9.68 -15.72 0.05
CA PRO A 36 8.30 -16.02 -0.26
C PRO A 36 7.56 -16.44 1.02
N ILE A 37 6.39 -15.85 1.26
CA ILE A 37 5.54 -16.14 2.43
C ILE A 37 4.72 -17.39 2.17
N ASP A 38 4.08 -17.48 0.98
CA ASP A 38 3.18 -18.56 0.60
C ASP A 38 3.11 -18.64 -0.93
N LYS A 39 2.59 -19.74 -1.46
CA LYS A 39 2.31 -19.90 -2.88
C LYS A 39 0.91 -19.40 -3.18
N VAL A 40 0.79 -18.46 -4.12
CA VAL A 40 -0.50 -17.95 -4.56
C VAL A 40 -1.27 -19.05 -5.29
N LEU A 41 -2.50 -19.32 -4.84
CA LEU A 41 -3.44 -20.27 -5.43
C LEU A 41 -4.37 -19.57 -6.42
N PHE A 42 -4.87 -18.38 -6.06
CA PHE A 42 -5.66 -17.54 -6.94
C PHE A 42 -5.52 -16.06 -6.57
N THR A 43 -5.95 -15.20 -7.49
CA THR A 43 -6.04 -13.76 -7.29
C THR A 43 -7.45 -13.29 -7.64
N ALA A 44 -7.92 -12.26 -6.92
CA ALA A 44 -9.16 -11.56 -7.25
C ALA A 44 -8.90 -10.06 -7.31
N GLN A 45 -9.59 -9.37 -8.20
CA GLN A 45 -9.60 -7.91 -8.28
C GLN A 45 -10.92 -7.38 -7.75
N TYR A 46 -10.86 -6.25 -7.07
CA TYR A 46 -12.00 -5.55 -6.51
C TYR A 46 -11.93 -4.08 -6.91
N ASP A 47 -13.04 -3.53 -7.32
CA ASP A 47 -13.19 -2.09 -7.47
C ASP A 47 -13.65 -1.52 -6.12
N LEU A 48 -12.83 -0.62 -5.58
CA LEU A 48 -13.08 0.08 -4.33
C LEU A 48 -13.44 1.53 -4.65
N SER A 49 -14.58 1.99 -4.15
CA SER A 49 -14.99 3.39 -4.22
C SER A 49 -15.29 3.88 -2.82
N PHE A 50 -14.69 4.99 -2.42
CA PHE A 50 -14.89 5.56 -1.09
C PHE A 50 -14.73 7.07 -1.08
N VAL A 51 -15.32 7.71 -0.08
CA VAL A 51 -15.16 9.14 0.18
C VAL A 51 -13.92 9.35 1.05
N GLY A 52 -12.90 9.98 0.50
CA GLY A 52 -11.64 10.24 1.21
C GLY A 52 -11.70 11.44 2.17
N ASP A 53 -12.61 12.38 1.90
CA ASP A 53 -12.82 13.61 2.70
C ASP A 53 -14.31 13.82 2.94
N THR A 54 -14.74 13.65 4.17
CA THR A 54 -16.14 13.80 4.58
C THR A 54 -16.69 15.23 4.42
N ALA A 55 -15.82 16.22 4.24
CA ALA A 55 -16.24 17.58 3.88
C ALA A 55 -16.59 17.71 2.39
N HIS A 56 -16.26 16.73 1.57
CA HIS A 56 -16.49 16.68 0.13
C HIS A 56 -17.05 15.31 -0.27
N GLU A 57 -18.23 14.98 0.20
CA GLU A 57 -18.89 13.68 -0.02
C GLU A 57 -19.18 13.36 -1.49
N ASP A 58 -19.20 14.39 -2.34
CA ASP A 58 -19.34 14.27 -3.80
C ASP A 58 -18.06 13.76 -4.50
N LYS A 59 -16.92 13.78 -3.80
CA LYS A 59 -15.63 13.35 -4.35
C LYS A 59 -15.31 11.92 -3.92
N HIS A 60 -15.49 11.00 -4.85
CA HIS A 60 -15.10 9.62 -4.67
C HIS A 60 -13.65 9.38 -5.11
N ILE A 61 -12.99 8.50 -4.39
CA ILE A 61 -11.72 7.91 -4.76
C ILE A 61 -12.01 6.50 -5.24
N ASP A 62 -11.68 6.23 -6.50
CA ASP A 62 -11.86 4.92 -7.12
C ASP A 62 -10.49 4.25 -7.27
N GLU A 63 -10.36 3.04 -6.76
CA GLU A 63 -9.12 2.29 -6.75
C GLU A 63 -9.40 0.81 -7.04
N THR A 64 -8.59 0.19 -7.88
CA THR A 64 -8.65 -1.26 -8.06
C THR A 64 -7.73 -1.93 -7.03
N MET A 65 -8.30 -2.85 -6.26
CA MET A 65 -7.59 -3.61 -5.25
C MET A 65 -7.33 -5.04 -5.72
N MET A 66 -6.25 -5.63 -5.23
CA MET A 66 -5.83 -6.99 -5.52
C MET A 66 -5.84 -7.82 -4.24
N LEU A 67 -6.51 -8.95 -4.26
CA LEU A 67 -6.40 -9.99 -3.23
C LEU A 67 -5.63 -11.18 -3.80
N LYS A 68 -4.50 -11.53 -3.18
CA LYS A 68 -3.78 -12.77 -3.41
C LYS A 68 -4.12 -13.75 -2.29
N VAL A 69 -4.52 -14.95 -2.62
CA VAL A 69 -4.83 -16.01 -1.66
C VAL A 69 -3.90 -17.18 -1.87
N GLY A 70 -3.21 -17.54 -0.82
CA GLY A 70 -2.36 -18.71 -0.73
C GLY A 70 -3.01 -19.84 0.05
N SER A 71 -2.23 -20.88 0.37
CA SER A 71 -2.70 -22.04 1.14
C SER A 71 -2.89 -21.73 2.62
N LYS A 72 -2.16 -20.77 3.15
CA LYS A 72 -2.12 -20.43 4.58
C LYS A 72 -2.41 -18.97 4.86
N SER A 73 -2.07 -18.09 3.94
CA SER A 73 -2.15 -16.65 4.12
C SER A 73 -2.79 -15.94 2.93
N SER A 74 -3.20 -14.71 3.13
CA SER A 74 -3.63 -13.85 2.03
C SER A 74 -3.05 -12.45 2.18
N LEU A 75 -2.98 -11.74 1.05
CA LEU A 75 -2.51 -10.37 0.94
C LEU A 75 -3.49 -9.55 0.12
N PHE A 76 -3.98 -8.45 0.73
CA PHE A 76 -4.84 -7.48 0.07
C PHE A 76 -4.10 -6.14 -0.04
N TYR A 77 -4.05 -5.56 -1.25
CA TYR A 77 -3.35 -4.31 -1.52
C TYR A 77 -3.75 -3.70 -2.86
N SER A 78 -3.29 -2.47 -3.15
CA SER A 78 -3.59 -1.76 -4.39
C SER A 78 -3.05 -2.47 -5.63
N TYR A 79 -3.85 -2.55 -6.69
CA TYR A 79 -3.42 -3.07 -7.99
C TYR A 79 -2.37 -2.16 -8.64
N ALA A 80 -2.47 -0.85 -8.46
CA ALA A 80 -1.45 0.09 -8.95
C ALA A 80 -0.09 -0.23 -8.30
N ARG A 81 -0.08 -0.52 -6.99
CA ARG A 81 1.11 -0.98 -6.27
C ARG A 81 1.64 -2.31 -6.82
N PHE A 82 0.76 -3.27 -7.07
CA PHE A 82 1.13 -4.56 -7.67
C PHE A 82 1.81 -4.37 -9.03
N ARG A 83 1.26 -3.53 -9.88
CA ARG A 83 1.86 -3.22 -11.19
C ARG A 83 3.23 -2.57 -11.06
N MET A 84 3.35 -1.57 -10.20
CA MET A 84 4.62 -0.91 -9.93
C MET A 84 5.69 -1.90 -9.45
N ASP A 85 5.37 -2.73 -8.47
CA ASP A 85 6.28 -3.74 -7.95
C ASP A 85 6.72 -4.72 -9.06
N SER A 86 5.79 -5.13 -9.92
CA SER A 86 6.07 -6.03 -11.05
C SER A 86 6.98 -5.38 -12.09
N LEU A 87 6.79 -4.10 -12.41
CA LEU A 87 7.66 -3.35 -13.32
C LEU A 87 9.07 -3.21 -12.75
N ILE A 88 9.18 -2.86 -11.47
CA ILE A 88 10.48 -2.74 -10.79
C ILE A 88 11.23 -4.08 -10.78
N GLU A 89 10.54 -5.19 -10.56
CA GLU A 89 11.16 -6.52 -10.62
C GLU A 89 11.68 -6.83 -12.03
N MET A 90 10.91 -6.48 -13.07
CA MET A 90 11.32 -6.66 -14.47
C MET A 90 12.52 -5.77 -14.81
N ASP A 91 12.50 -4.51 -14.39
CA ASP A 91 13.59 -3.55 -14.62
C ASP A 91 14.91 -4.03 -13.99
N LYS A 92 14.82 -4.58 -12.78
CA LYS A 92 15.98 -5.19 -12.12
C LYS A 92 16.51 -6.39 -12.88
N ALA A 93 15.62 -7.28 -13.32
CA ALA A 93 16.00 -8.48 -14.06
C ALA A 93 16.67 -8.14 -15.42
N THR A 94 16.30 -7.03 -16.03
CA THR A 94 16.84 -6.55 -17.31
C THR A 94 18.02 -5.59 -17.16
N GLY A 95 18.39 -5.20 -15.95
CA GLY A 95 19.45 -4.22 -15.68
C GLY A 95 19.10 -2.80 -16.15
N ALA A 96 17.83 -2.42 -16.04
CA ALA A 96 17.35 -1.10 -16.43
C ALA A 96 18.07 0.01 -15.64
N SER A 97 18.21 1.20 -16.25
CA SER A 97 18.83 2.34 -15.60
C SER A 97 17.97 2.88 -14.44
N GLN A 98 18.59 3.63 -13.54
CA GLN A 98 17.85 4.24 -12.42
C GLN A 98 16.77 5.22 -12.89
N GLU A 99 16.98 5.89 -14.02
CA GLU A 99 16.01 6.81 -14.61
C GLU A 99 14.73 6.07 -15.03
N ILE A 100 14.87 4.90 -15.66
CA ILE A 100 13.74 4.04 -16.09
C ILE A 100 12.97 3.57 -14.85
N ILE A 101 13.67 3.08 -13.83
CA ILE A 101 13.05 2.64 -12.57
C ILE A 101 12.29 3.78 -11.90
N GLN A 102 12.87 4.99 -11.85
CA GLN A 102 12.19 6.16 -11.28
C GLN A 102 10.94 6.56 -12.08
N GLU A 103 10.98 6.45 -13.39
CA GLU A 103 9.82 6.74 -14.25
C GLU A 103 8.68 5.75 -13.99
N HIS A 104 8.97 4.46 -13.88
CA HIS A 104 7.99 3.43 -13.53
C HIS A 104 7.41 3.63 -12.12
N MET A 105 8.23 4.07 -11.17
CA MET A 105 7.76 4.40 -9.81
C MET A 105 6.76 5.56 -9.79
N LYS A 106 6.90 6.53 -10.69
CA LYS A 106 5.94 7.65 -10.80
C LYS A 106 4.57 7.22 -11.35
N GLN A 107 4.53 6.16 -12.16
CA GLN A 107 3.29 5.65 -12.75
C GLN A 107 2.42 4.88 -11.76
N GLY A 108 2.98 4.46 -10.63
CA GLY A 108 2.33 3.62 -9.62
C GLY A 108 1.68 4.38 -8.46
N THR A 109 1.17 5.60 -8.69
CA THR A 109 0.49 6.35 -7.64
C THR A 109 -0.84 5.70 -7.27
N SER A 110 -0.95 5.22 -6.04
CA SER A 110 -2.16 4.70 -5.44
C SER A 110 -2.62 5.63 -4.32
N GLN A 111 -3.92 5.86 -4.22
CA GLN A 111 -4.52 6.56 -3.09
C GLN A 111 -4.63 5.65 -1.86
N VAL A 112 -4.59 4.33 -2.08
CA VAL A 112 -4.61 3.31 -1.04
C VAL A 112 -3.21 2.73 -0.85
N ASN A 113 -2.54 3.15 0.21
CA ASN A 113 -1.14 2.80 0.45
C ASN A 113 -0.94 1.63 1.43
N TYR A 114 -2.00 1.17 2.08
CA TYR A 114 -1.91 0.07 3.03
C TYR A 114 -1.85 -1.30 2.34
N GLN A 115 -1.26 -2.25 3.04
CA GLN A 115 -1.24 -3.67 2.71
C GLN A 115 -1.76 -4.45 3.90
N ILE A 116 -2.68 -5.39 3.67
CA ILE A 116 -3.26 -6.21 4.73
C ILE A 116 -2.88 -7.67 4.49
N PHE A 117 -2.16 -8.24 5.44
CA PHE A 117 -1.83 -9.66 5.49
C PHE A 117 -2.76 -10.35 6.47
N LYS A 118 -3.46 -11.38 6.04
CA LYS A 118 -4.22 -12.27 6.92
C LYS A 118 -3.44 -13.54 7.14
N ASN A 119 -3.35 -13.95 8.41
CA ASN A 119 -2.60 -15.12 8.89
C ASN A 119 -1.09 -15.06 8.58
N TYR A 120 -0.53 -13.85 8.62
CA TYR A 120 0.92 -13.62 8.54
C TYR A 120 1.34 -12.41 9.41
N PRO A 121 2.05 -12.67 10.54
CA PRO A 121 2.37 -13.98 11.13
C PRO A 121 1.13 -14.82 11.44
N GLU A 122 1.32 -16.14 11.60
CA GLU A 122 0.22 -17.08 11.86
C GLU A 122 -0.70 -16.61 13.00
N GLY A 123 -2.00 -16.67 12.78
CA GLY A 123 -3.04 -16.22 13.72
C GLY A 123 -3.21 -14.71 13.80
N LYS A 124 -2.54 -13.91 12.94
CA LYS A 124 -2.62 -12.46 12.97
C LYS A 124 -3.13 -11.86 11.67
N LEU A 125 -3.83 -10.73 11.81
CA LEU A 125 -4.05 -9.74 10.77
C LEU A 125 -2.98 -8.67 10.93
N THR A 126 -2.20 -8.42 9.90
CA THR A 126 -1.14 -7.41 9.92
C THR A 126 -1.42 -6.37 8.86
N GLN A 127 -1.51 -5.12 9.26
CA GLN A 127 -1.58 -3.99 8.33
C GLN A 127 -0.25 -3.27 8.29
N LEU A 128 0.25 -3.04 7.09
CA LEU A 128 1.39 -2.18 6.81
C LEU A 128 0.91 -0.93 6.10
N GLU A 129 1.27 0.23 6.60
CA GLU A 129 0.86 1.51 6.05
C GLU A 129 2.01 2.51 6.10
N PRO A 130 2.43 3.09 4.96
CA PRO A 130 3.35 4.20 4.94
C PRO A 130 2.59 5.49 5.29
N ILE A 131 3.00 6.14 6.37
CA ILE A 131 2.47 7.45 6.78
C ILE A 131 3.63 8.44 6.75
N ALA A 132 3.58 9.43 5.85
CA ALA A 132 4.67 10.35 5.59
C ALA A 132 5.99 9.60 5.26
N ALA A 133 7.05 9.82 6.03
CA ALA A 133 8.36 9.20 5.83
C ALA A 133 8.55 7.89 6.65
N SER A 134 7.53 7.41 7.34
CA SER A 134 7.62 6.25 8.24
C SER A 134 6.67 5.13 7.80
N ASN A 135 7.10 3.89 8.02
CA ASN A 135 6.26 2.72 7.81
C ASN A 135 5.71 2.27 9.16
N PHE A 136 4.40 2.19 9.25
CA PHE A 136 3.69 1.70 10.42
C PHE A 136 3.27 0.25 10.20
N ARG A 137 3.32 -0.51 11.26
CA ARG A 137 2.83 -1.88 11.30
C ARG A 137 1.90 -2.00 12.50
N SER A 138 0.67 -2.41 12.25
CA SER A 138 -0.27 -2.82 13.28
C SER A 138 -0.54 -4.31 13.15
N GLU A 139 -0.74 -4.96 14.28
CA GLU A 139 -1.07 -6.38 14.34
C GLU A 139 -2.21 -6.59 15.31
N GLU A 140 -3.19 -7.38 14.89
CA GLU A 140 -4.28 -7.85 15.72
C GLU A 140 -4.48 -9.34 15.57
N LYS A 141 -5.15 -9.96 16.51
CA LYS A 141 -5.50 -11.38 16.41
C LYS A 141 -6.54 -11.56 15.31
N THR A 142 -6.30 -12.52 14.42
CA THR A 142 -7.31 -12.88 13.41
C THR A 142 -8.49 -13.54 14.10
N GLU A 143 -9.65 -12.91 14.03
CA GLU A 143 -10.91 -13.55 14.42
C GLU A 143 -11.37 -14.43 13.27
N ILE A 144 -11.65 -15.67 13.59
CA ILE A 144 -12.24 -16.63 12.64
C ILE A 144 -13.74 -16.59 12.87
N PRO A 145 -14.54 -16.08 11.92
CA PRO A 145 -15.99 -16.10 12.05
C PRO A 145 -16.49 -17.55 12.11
N VAL A 146 -17.43 -17.80 12.99
CA VAL A 146 -18.13 -19.07 13.05
C VAL A 146 -19.33 -18.97 12.12
N TRP A 147 -19.32 -19.74 11.06
CA TRP A 147 -20.37 -19.75 10.04
C TRP A 147 -21.38 -20.86 10.34
N GLU A 148 -22.65 -20.52 10.36
CA GLU A 148 -23.75 -21.49 10.37
C GLU A 148 -24.32 -21.60 8.96
N LEU A 149 -24.01 -22.69 8.27
CA LEU A 149 -24.45 -22.90 6.91
C LEU A 149 -25.90 -23.37 6.87
N HIS A 150 -26.75 -22.70 6.11
CA HIS A 150 -28.12 -23.07 5.85
C HIS A 150 -28.25 -23.74 4.48
N PRO A 151 -29.27 -24.59 4.29
CA PRO A 151 -29.51 -25.30 3.01
C PRO A 151 -30.00 -24.37 1.89
N ASP A 152 -30.42 -23.17 2.23
CA ASP A 152 -30.92 -22.19 1.26
C ASP A 152 -29.79 -21.75 0.32
N THR A 153 -30.09 -21.74 -0.96
CA THR A 153 -29.14 -21.32 -1.99
C THR A 153 -29.68 -20.14 -2.80
N ALA A 154 -28.76 -19.31 -3.26
CA ALA A 154 -29.01 -18.27 -4.25
C ALA A 154 -27.95 -18.33 -5.33
N THR A 155 -28.31 -17.97 -6.56
CA THR A 155 -27.30 -17.84 -7.62
C THR A 155 -26.88 -16.38 -7.74
N PHE A 156 -25.60 -16.14 -7.56
CA PHE A 156 -25.00 -14.83 -7.79
C PHE A 156 -23.99 -14.94 -8.93
N LEU A 157 -24.22 -14.23 -10.02
CA LEU A 157 -23.50 -14.43 -11.29
C LEU A 157 -23.63 -15.91 -11.74
N ALA A 158 -22.52 -16.62 -11.87
CA ALA A 158 -22.49 -18.04 -12.25
C ALA A 158 -22.25 -18.98 -11.05
N TYR A 159 -22.28 -18.46 -9.81
CA TYR A 159 -21.95 -19.21 -8.60
C TYR A 159 -23.20 -19.51 -7.78
N THR A 160 -23.33 -20.75 -7.35
CA THR A 160 -24.31 -21.13 -6.33
C THR A 160 -23.76 -20.77 -4.95
N CYS A 161 -24.44 -19.87 -4.25
CA CYS A 161 -24.06 -19.41 -2.93
C CYS A 161 -25.00 -19.99 -1.89
N TYR A 162 -24.48 -20.39 -0.74
CA TYR A 162 -25.22 -20.81 0.42
C TYR A 162 -25.38 -19.66 1.39
N ARG A 163 -26.51 -19.59 2.08
CA ARG A 163 -26.67 -18.64 3.18
C ARG A 163 -25.86 -19.11 4.38
N ALA A 164 -25.15 -18.18 5.01
CA ALA A 164 -24.39 -18.39 6.24
C ALA A 164 -24.65 -17.27 7.24
#